data_d2bb2f0d57de8957122722fec59b04e4
#
_entry.id   d2bb2f0d57de8957122722fec59b04e4
#
_cell.length_a   1.000
_cell.length_b   1.000
_cell.length_c   1.000
_cell.angle_alpha   90.00
_cell.angle_beta   90.00
_cell.angle_gamma   90.00
#
_symmetry.space_group_name_H-M   'P 1'
#
loop_
_entity.id
_entity.type
_entity.pdbx_description
1 polymer ?
#
loop_
_entity_poly.entity_id
_entity_poly.type
_entity_poly.pdbx_seq_one_letter_code
_entity_poly.pdbx_strand_id
1 'polypeptide(L)'
;ARPGCGKSSFVGNVAINMAREGYPAVIFSMEMDKEEWADRFVSQDSEIESDLLQTGKLTHARQWEAVSESVSRLADLPLYIDDSPYLTVTAVRAKVKRLLARTGSLAMVGIDYLGLMEDIGSNSGNLAFSIGKVTRALKQLARECQVPIALLCQLNRGVESRNNKRPTSADLRDSGRIEEDSDVIITLY
;
A
#
# COMPACT_ATOMS: atom_id res chain seq x y z
N ALA A 1 -1.26 11.31 -3.38
CA ALA A 1 -1.21 12.28 -2.28
C ALA A 1 0.23 12.71 -1.97
N ARG A 2 0.40 13.78 -1.20
CA ARG A 2 1.71 14.19 -0.64
C ARG A 2 2.13 13.25 0.50
N PRO A 3 3.42 13.23 0.90
CA PRO A 3 3.85 12.55 2.13
C PRO A 3 3.03 13.00 3.34
N GLY A 4 2.74 12.10 4.26
CA GLY A 4 1.96 12.39 5.47
C GLY A 4 0.44 12.54 5.27
N CYS A 5 -0.10 12.52 4.04
CA CYS A 5 -1.54 12.62 3.78
C CYS A 5 -2.31 11.28 3.95
N GLY A 6 -1.73 10.27 4.59
CA GLY A 6 -2.44 9.03 4.91
C GLY A 6 -2.61 8.02 3.77
N LYS A 7 -1.76 8.06 2.71
CA LYS A 7 -1.83 7.09 1.60
C LYS A 7 -1.78 5.64 2.09
N SER A 8 -0.72 5.29 2.83
CA SER A 8 -0.50 3.95 3.36
C SER A 8 -1.62 3.56 4.32
N SER A 9 -2.04 4.48 5.20
CA SER A 9 -3.17 4.26 6.12
C SER A 9 -4.47 3.96 5.37
N PHE A 10 -4.77 4.68 4.27
CA PHE A 10 -5.96 4.43 3.46
C PHE A 10 -5.95 3.02 2.85
N VAL A 11 -4.85 2.63 2.20
CA VAL A 11 -4.74 1.30 1.59
C VAL A 11 -4.70 0.20 2.65
N GLY A 12 -4.01 0.43 3.77
CA GLY A 12 -4.01 -0.48 4.92
C GLY A 12 -5.41 -0.72 5.48
N ASN A 13 -6.20 0.35 5.66
CA ASN A 13 -7.58 0.24 6.13
C ASN A 13 -8.49 -0.53 5.17
N VAL A 14 -8.33 -0.31 3.87
CA VAL A 14 -9.08 -1.09 2.88
C VAL A 14 -8.69 -2.57 2.95
N ALA A 15 -7.39 -2.87 2.99
CA ALA A 15 -6.89 -4.24 3.02
C ALA A 15 -7.32 -5.00 4.30
N ILE A 16 -7.19 -4.36 5.48
CA ILE A 16 -7.58 -5.01 6.74
C ILE A 16 -9.09 -5.22 6.84
N ASN A 17 -9.90 -4.29 6.32
CA ASN A 17 -11.36 -4.47 6.31
C ASN A 17 -11.78 -5.61 5.37
N MET A 18 -11.13 -5.76 4.21
CA MET A 18 -11.34 -6.92 3.34
C MET A 18 -10.96 -8.22 4.06
N ALA A 19 -9.82 -8.23 4.75
CA ALA A 19 -9.35 -9.39 5.49
C ALA A 19 -10.29 -9.77 6.65
N ARG A 20 -10.88 -8.79 7.35
CA ARG A 20 -11.91 -9.03 8.39
C ARG A 20 -13.17 -9.70 7.85
N GLU A 21 -13.53 -9.43 6.61
CA GLU A 21 -14.61 -10.10 5.89
C GLU A 21 -14.20 -11.45 5.29
N GLY A 22 -12.98 -11.93 5.57
CA GLY A 22 -12.45 -13.21 5.10
C GLY A 22 -11.88 -13.18 3.68
N TYR A 23 -11.74 -12.00 3.07
CA TYR A 23 -11.18 -11.85 1.72
C TYR A 23 -9.66 -11.62 1.79
N PRO A 24 -8.83 -12.52 1.23
CA PRO A 24 -7.38 -12.38 1.29
C PRO A 24 -6.90 -11.11 0.58
N ALA A 25 -6.00 -10.35 1.23
CA ALA A 25 -5.37 -9.17 0.68
C ALA A 25 -3.86 -9.20 0.88
N VAL A 26 -3.10 -8.54 -0.01
CA VAL A 26 -1.65 -8.41 0.11
C VAL A 26 -1.22 -6.96 -0.08
N ILE A 27 -0.27 -6.52 0.74
CA ILE A 27 0.40 -5.22 0.60
C ILE A 27 1.88 -5.48 0.37
N PHE A 28 2.40 -4.95 -0.74
CA PHE A 28 3.83 -4.83 -1.00
C PHE A 28 4.28 -3.46 -0.51
N SER A 29 5.07 -3.45 0.55
CA SER A 29 5.52 -2.24 1.23
C SER A 29 7.03 -2.08 1.07
N MET A 30 7.44 -1.02 0.39
CA MET A 30 8.85 -0.68 0.19
C MET A 30 9.29 0.50 1.06
N GLU A 31 8.34 1.20 1.68
CA GLU A 31 8.59 2.35 2.55
C GLU A 31 8.57 1.97 4.02
N MET A 32 7.66 1.08 4.40
CA MET A 32 7.45 0.64 5.78
C MET A 32 7.73 -0.85 5.90
N ASP A 33 8.35 -1.27 6.99
CA ASP A 33 8.50 -2.69 7.32
C ASP A 33 7.19 -3.31 7.83
N LYS A 34 7.18 -4.63 7.97
CA LYS A 34 5.99 -5.37 8.42
C LYS A 34 5.68 -5.12 9.90
N GLU A 35 6.67 -4.78 10.71
CA GLU A 35 6.51 -4.41 12.11
C GLU A 35 5.76 -3.09 12.25
N GLU A 36 6.11 -2.07 11.45
CA GLU A 36 5.36 -0.80 11.41
C GLU A 36 3.91 -0.99 10.95
N TRP A 37 3.67 -1.88 10.00
CA TRP A 37 2.31 -2.23 9.57
C TRP A 37 1.53 -2.92 10.70
N ALA A 38 2.16 -3.86 11.40
CA ALA A 38 1.55 -4.55 12.54
C ALA A 38 1.19 -3.56 13.66
N ASP A 39 2.10 -2.66 14.02
CA ASP A 39 1.86 -1.62 15.03
C ASP A 39 0.67 -0.72 14.65
N ARG A 40 0.56 -0.32 13.40
CA ARG A 40 -0.58 0.48 12.92
C ARG A 40 -1.89 -0.26 13.00
N PHE A 41 -1.93 -1.54 12.61
CA PHE A 41 -3.14 -2.34 12.68
C PHE A 41 -3.54 -2.63 14.13
N VAL A 42 -2.58 -2.94 14.99
CA VAL A 42 -2.82 -3.14 16.43
C VAL A 42 -3.30 -1.85 17.08
N SER A 43 -2.66 -0.70 16.79
CA SER A 43 -3.08 0.61 17.29
C SER A 43 -4.53 0.92 16.91
N GLN A 44 -4.89 0.68 15.65
CA GLN A 44 -6.24 0.92 15.16
C GLN A 44 -7.27 -0.03 15.77
N ASP A 45 -6.95 -1.31 15.95
CA ASP A 45 -7.87 -2.33 16.45
C ASP A 45 -8.04 -2.29 17.97
N SER A 46 -6.97 -1.95 18.70
CA SER A 46 -6.97 -1.80 20.16
C SER A 46 -7.39 -0.41 20.66
N GLU A 47 -7.49 0.58 19.74
CA GLU A 47 -7.71 2.01 20.06
C GLU A 47 -6.61 2.60 20.97
N ILE A 48 -5.38 2.05 20.91
CA ILE A 48 -4.21 2.54 21.65
C ILE A 48 -3.31 3.32 20.70
N GLU A 49 -2.83 4.47 21.12
CA GLU A 49 -1.94 5.32 20.36
C GLU A 49 -0.66 4.58 19.94
N SER A 50 -0.27 4.69 18.66
CA SER A 50 0.93 4.04 18.11
C SER A 50 2.20 4.35 18.88
N ASP A 51 2.36 5.59 19.36
CA ASP A 51 3.53 6.01 20.15
C ASP A 51 3.66 5.22 21.45
N LEU A 52 2.54 4.84 22.08
CA LEU A 52 2.55 4.02 23.30
C LEU A 52 2.97 2.59 23.00
N LEU A 53 2.54 2.05 21.84
CA LEU A 53 2.94 0.71 21.39
C LEU A 53 4.43 0.67 21.07
N GLN A 54 4.91 1.59 20.24
CA GLN A 54 6.32 1.66 19.82
C GLN A 54 7.30 1.91 20.98
N THR A 55 6.90 2.74 21.95
CA THR A 55 7.74 3.04 23.11
C THR A 55 7.58 2.06 24.27
N GLY A 56 6.60 1.13 24.19
CA GLY A 56 6.28 0.20 25.27
C GLY A 56 5.75 0.86 26.55
N LYS A 57 5.31 2.13 26.46
CA LYS A 57 4.84 2.92 27.63
C LYS A 57 3.38 2.65 27.98
N LEU A 58 2.97 1.40 27.93
CA LEU A 58 1.65 0.98 28.39
C LEU A 58 1.64 0.93 29.93
N THR A 59 0.88 1.81 30.57
CA THR A 59 0.90 1.99 32.03
C THR A 59 -0.21 1.22 32.75
N HIS A 60 -1.24 0.80 32.03
CA HIS A 60 -2.41 0.16 32.61
C HIS A 60 -2.58 -1.29 32.10
N ALA A 61 -2.94 -2.20 33.01
CA ALA A 61 -3.18 -3.61 32.66
C ALA A 61 -4.21 -3.78 31.52
N ARG A 62 -5.25 -2.93 31.49
CA ARG A 62 -6.26 -2.94 30.41
C ARG A 62 -5.69 -2.64 29.04
N GLN A 63 -4.64 -1.80 28.95
CA GLN A 63 -3.99 -1.53 27.66
C GLN A 63 -3.27 -2.77 27.13
N TRP A 64 -2.55 -3.48 28.02
CA TRP A 64 -1.90 -4.75 27.66
C TRP A 64 -2.89 -5.82 27.24
N GLU A 65 -4.02 -5.91 27.93
CA GLU A 65 -5.10 -6.83 27.58
C GLU A 65 -5.70 -6.50 26.19
N ALA A 66 -6.03 -5.23 25.93
CA ALA A 66 -6.54 -4.77 24.63
C ALA A 66 -5.55 -5.04 23.49
N VAL A 67 -4.25 -4.81 23.69
CA VAL A 67 -3.20 -5.13 22.71
C VAL A 67 -3.13 -6.64 22.45
N SER A 68 -3.12 -7.46 23.50
CA SER A 68 -3.05 -8.92 23.40
C SER A 68 -4.25 -9.51 22.64
N GLU A 69 -5.45 -9.03 22.94
CA GLU A 69 -6.66 -9.41 22.23
C GLU A 69 -6.64 -8.97 20.77
N SER A 70 -6.17 -7.73 20.49
CA SER A 70 -6.02 -7.22 19.15
C SER A 70 -5.05 -8.06 18.33
N VAL A 71 -3.87 -8.36 18.87
CA VAL A 71 -2.87 -9.24 18.21
C VAL A 71 -3.49 -10.59 17.88
N SER A 72 -4.24 -11.18 18.82
CA SER A 72 -4.90 -12.48 18.61
C SER A 72 -5.92 -12.42 17.48
N ARG A 73 -6.76 -11.38 17.43
CA ARG A 73 -7.73 -11.18 16.34
C ARG A 73 -7.07 -10.96 14.97
N LEU A 74 -5.99 -10.18 14.93
CA LEU A 74 -5.30 -9.82 13.68
C LEU A 74 -4.46 -10.96 13.12
N ALA A 75 -3.91 -11.82 13.97
CA ALA A 75 -3.06 -12.95 13.57
C ALA A 75 -3.75 -13.94 12.62
N ASP A 76 -5.06 -14.11 12.77
CA ASP A 76 -5.85 -15.06 11.98
C ASP A 76 -6.39 -14.46 10.66
N LEU A 77 -6.19 -13.15 10.44
CA LEU A 77 -6.70 -12.51 9.24
C LEU A 77 -5.88 -12.91 8.00
N PRO A 78 -6.53 -13.12 6.85
CA PRO A 78 -5.87 -13.42 5.58
C PRO A 78 -5.25 -12.13 4.96
N LEU A 79 -4.47 -11.40 5.75
CA LEU A 79 -3.73 -10.20 5.34
C LEU A 79 -2.23 -10.51 5.27
N TYR A 80 -1.64 -10.27 4.12
CA TYR A 80 -0.24 -10.56 3.84
C TYR A 80 0.53 -9.27 3.61
N ILE A 81 1.66 -9.13 4.30
CA ILE A 81 2.58 -8.00 4.12
C ILE A 81 3.90 -8.52 3.57
N ASP A 82 4.35 -7.93 2.48
CA ASP A 82 5.66 -8.18 1.89
C ASP A 82 6.47 -6.89 1.94
N ASP A 83 7.45 -6.84 2.82
CA ASP A 83 8.32 -5.70 3.07
C ASP A 83 9.68 -5.82 2.37
N SER A 84 9.73 -6.59 1.29
CA SER A 84 10.95 -6.71 0.49
C SER A 84 11.39 -5.34 -0.05
N PRO A 85 12.64 -4.89 0.25
CA PRO A 85 13.08 -3.53 -0.08
C PRO A 85 13.28 -3.31 -1.59
N TYR A 86 13.48 -4.38 -2.34
CA TYR A 86 13.70 -4.35 -3.79
C TYR A 86 12.62 -5.15 -4.50
N LEU A 87 11.68 -4.45 -5.11
CA LEU A 87 10.57 -5.07 -5.83
C LEU A 87 10.55 -4.64 -7.30
N THR A 88 10.62 -5.64 -8.17
CA THR A 88 10.32 -5.49 -9.60
C THR A 88 8.89 -5.94 -9.86
N VAL A 89 8.30 -5.50 -10.97
CA VAL A 89 6.98 -6.00 -11.42
C VAL A 89 6.99 -7.52 -11.59
N THR A 90 8.09 -8.08 -12.06
CA THR A 90 8.25 -9.55 -12.21
C THR A 90 8.19 -10.26 -10.86
N ALA A 91 8.85 -9.71 -9.83
CA ALA A 91 8.80 -10.26 -8.47
C ALA A 91 7.38 -10.17 -7.88
N VAL A 92 6.71 -9.01 -8.02
CA VAL A 92 5.32 -8.83 -7.61
C VAL A 92 4.42 -9.86 -8.29
N ARG A 93 4.53 -10.02 -9.62
CA ARG A 93 3.77 -11.03 -10.39
C ARG A 93 3.94 -12.44 -9.85
N ALA A 94 5.18 -12.86 -9.61
CA ALA A 94 5.48 -14.20 -9.09
C ALA A 94 4.87 -14.41 -7.69
N LYS A 95 4.99 -13.41 -6.80
CA LYS A 95 4.45 -13.46 -5.44
C LYS A 95 2.91 -13.46 -5.43
N VAL A 96 2.27 -12.62 -6.23
CA VAL A 96 0.80 -12.58 -6.39
C VAL A 96 0.27 -13.92 -6.89
N LYS A 97 0.86 -14.49 -7.96
CA LYS A 97 0.43 -15.80 -8.48
C LYS A 97 0.61 -16.92 -7.47
N ARG A 98 1.71 -16.92 -6.72
CA ARG A 98 1.95 -17.91 -5.64
C ARG A 98 0.90 -17.78 -4.54
N LEU A 99 0.60 -16.55 -4.13
CA LEU A 99 -0.40 -16.30 -3.10
C LEU A 99 -1.80 -16.70 -3.57
N LEU A 100 -2.17 -16.33 -4.79
CA LEU A 100 -3.44 -16.70 -5.42
C LEU A 100 -3.60 -18.24 -5.50
N ALA A 101 -2.55 -18.96 -5.88
CA ALA A 101 -2.57 -20.43 -5.90
C ALA A 101 -2.75 -21.05 -4.50
N ARG A 102 -2.26 -20.38 -3.44
CA ARG A 102 -2.38 -20.82 -2.04
C ARG A 102 -3.74 -20.52 -1.43
N THR A 103 -4.28 -19.33 -1.71
CA THR A 103 -5.53 -18.84 -1.08
C THR A 103 -6.78 -19.10 -1.91
N GLY A 104 -6.62 -19.43 -3.19
CA GLY A 104 -7.72 -19.59 -4.16
C GLY A 104 -8.28 -18.25 -4.69
N SER A 105 -8.14 -17.16 -3.96
CA SER A 105 -8.60 -15.83 -4.34
C SER A 105 -7.76 -14.74 -3.68
N LEU A 106 -7.77 -13.55 -4.28
CA LEU A 106 -7.24 -12.32 -3.69
C LEU A 106 -8.25 -11.19 -3.93
N ALA A 107 -8.60 -10.46 -2.90
CA ALA A 107 -9.49 -9.31 -3.01
C ALA A 107 -8.77 -8.06 -3.47
N MET A 108 -7.48 -7.92 -3.11
CA MET A 108 -6.71 -6.72 -3.43
C MET A 108 -5.20 -6.98 -3.35
N VAL A 109 -4.46 -6.25 -4.20
CA VAL A 109 -3.01 -6.08 -4.12
C VAL A 109 -2.71 -4.60 -3.90
N GLY A 110 -2.13 -4.23 -2.76
CA GLY A 110 -1.60 -2.89 -2.48
C GLY A 110 -0.12 -2.81 -2.84
N ILE A 111 0.34 -1.67 -3.40
CA ILE A 111 1.76 -1.40 -3.68
C ILE A 111 2.11 -0.02 -3.14
N ASP A 112 2.95 0.04 -2.11
CA ASP A 112 3.39 1.25 -1.42
C ASP A 112 4.91 1.41 -1.53
N TYR A 113 5.41 2.28 -2.41
CA TYR A 113 4.75 3.06 -3.44
C TYR A 113 5.53 2.98 -4.77
N LEU A 114 4.92 3.37 -5.87
CA LEU A 114 5.45 3.25 -7.24
C LEU A 114 6.89 3.75 -7.39
N GLY A 115 7.23 4.89 -6.78
CA GLY A 115 8.53 5.53 -6.94
C GLY A 115 9.72 4.76 -6.35
N LEU A 116 9.49 3.75 -5.54
CA LEU A 116 10.54 2.89 -4.96
C LEU A 116 10.72 1.57 -5.72
N MET A 117 9.92 1.31 -6.75
CA MET A 117 10.10 0.09 -7.55
C MET A 117 11.43 0.13 -8.33
N GLU A 118 12.17 -0.97 -8.30
CA GLU A 118 13.50 -1.08 -8.91
C GLU A 118 13.47 -0.87 -10.42
N ASP A 119 12.39 -1.29 -11.10
CA ASP A 119 12.18 -1.08 -12.53
C ASP A 119 12.19 0.40 -12.95
N ILE A 120 11.91 1.32 -12.01
CA ILE A 120 11.89 2.77 -12.25
C ILE A 120 13.28 3.38 -12.13
N GLY A 121 14.11 2.86 -11.20
CA GLY A 121 15.46 3.38 -10.94
C GLY A 121 16.54 2.95 -11.94
N SER A 122 16.35 1.85 -12.65
CA SER A 122 17.39 1.19 -13.45
C SER A 122 17.68 1.81 -14.81
N ASN A 123 16.85 2.71 -15.32
CA ASN A 123 17.02 3.34 -16.62
C ASN A 123 17.12 4.88 -16.51
N SER A 124 18.34 5.37 -16.52
CA SER A 124 18.71 6.79 -16.36
C SER A 124 18.28 7.75 -17.49
N GLY A 125 17.51 7.29 -18.49
CA GLY A 125 17.20 8.08 -19.67
C GLY A 125 15.81 8.75 -19.69
N ASN A 126 14.76 8.11 -19.18
CA ASN A 126 13.41 8.68 -19.23
C ASN A 126 12.51 8.06 -18.15
N LEU A 127 12.35 8.76 -17.04
CA LEU A 127 11.53 8.34 -15.89
C LEU A 127 10.06 8.07 -16.29
N ALA A 128 9.46 8.92 -17.11
CA ALA A 128 8.08 8.73 -17.57
C ALA A 128 7.90 7.45 -18.39
N PHE A 129 8.91 7.06 -19.17
CA PHE A 129 8.89 5.81 -19.92
C PHE A 129 8.97 4.59 -19.00
N SER A 130 9.83 4.63 -17.98
CA SER A 130 9.95 3.55 -16.99
C SER A 130 8.67 3.39 -16.18
N ILE A 131 8.08 4.50 -15.72
CA ILE A 131 6.78 4.51 -15.04
C ILE A 131 5.70 3.87 -15.93
N GLY A 132 5.61 4.27 -17.20
CA GLY A 132 4.63 3.72 -18.13
C GLY A 132 4.78 2.22 -18.40
N LYS A 133 6.01 1.68 -18.38
CA LYS A 133 6.24 0.23 -18.45
C LYS A 133 5.70 -0.47 -17.21
N VAL A 134 5.97 0.06 -16.04
CA VAL A 134 5.54 -0.50 -14.76
C VAL A 134 4.02 -0.46 -14.65
N THR A 135 3.36 0.68 -14.88
CA THR A 135 1.91 0.80 -14.78
C THR A 135 1.17 -0.12 -15.74
N ARG A 136 1.64 -0.18 -17.00
CA ARG A 136 1.09 -1.12 -18.00
C ARG A 136 1.24 -2.57 -17.59
N ALA A 137 2.40 -2.96 -17.05
CA ALA A 137 2.65 -4.33 -16.62
C ALA A 137 1.81 -4.70 -15.38
N LEU A 138 1.59 -3.75 -14.44
CA LEU A 138 0.68 -3.93 -13.31
C LEU A 138 -0.79 -4.03 -13.77
N LYS A 139 -1.21 -3.23 -14.77
CA LYS A 139 -2.53 -3.35 -15.37
C LYS A 139 -2.75 -4.72 -16.03
N GLN A 140 -1.74 -5.24 -16.73
CA GLN A 140 -1.80 -6.59 -17.28
C GLN A 140 -1.90 -7.64 -16.19
N LEU A 141 -1.14 -7.51 -15.11
CA LEU A 141 -1.21 -8.41 -13.96
C LEU A 141 -2.59 -8.41 -13.31
N ALA A 142 -3.18 -7.23 -13.09
CA ALA A 142 -4.54 -7.10 -12.56
C ALA A 142 -5.57 -7.85 -13.39
N ARG A 143 -5.48 -7.74 -14.73
CA ARG A 143 -6.36 -8.46 -15.66
C ARG A 143 -6.11 -9.96 -15.67
N GLU A 144 -4.85 -10.37 -15.68
CA GLU A 144 -4.43 -11.77 -15.70
C GLU A 144 -4.89 -12.53 -14.46
N CYS A 145 -4.76 -11.90 -13.30
CA CYS A 145 -5.11 -12.48 -12.01
C CYS A 145 -6.56 -12.20 -11.59
N GLN A 146 -7.28 -11.33 -12.30
CA GLN A 146 -8.63 -10.86 -11.95
C GLN A 146 -8.68 -10.24 -10.54
N VAL A 147 -7.64 -9.48 -10.17
CA VAL A 147 -7.48 -8.85 -8.85
C VAL A 147 -7.22 -7.35 -9.02
N PRO A 148 -7.92 -6.48 -8.28
CA PRO A 148 -7.63 -5.05 -8.29
C PRO A 148 -6.27 -4.76 -7.68
N ILE A 149 -5.51 -3.85 -8.31
CA ILE A 149 -4.23 -3.36 -7.81
C ILE A 149 -4.38 -1.90 -7.37
N ALA A 150 -4.19 -1.64 -6.09
CA ALA A 150 -4.12 -0.30 -5.54
C ALA A 150 -2.66 0.16 -5.51
N LEU A 151 -2.30 1.04 -6.46
CA LEU A 151 -0.95 1.58 -6.61
C LEU A 151 -0.85 2.95 -5.97
N LEU A 152 0.00 3.12 -4.96
CA LEU A 152 0.22 4.40 -4.30
C LEU A 152 1.24 5.23 -5.09
N CYS A 153 0.88 6.50 -5.32
CA CYS A 153 1.74 7.45 -6.02
C CYS A 153 1.86 8.75 -5.25
N GLN A 154 3.05 9.34 -5.29
CA GLN A 154 3.32 10.65 -4.70
C GLN A 154 2.96 11.76 -5.70
N LEU A 155 2.35 12.84 -5.21
CA LEU A 155 2.05 14.01 -6.02
C LEU A 155 3.26 14.94 -6.14
N ASN A 156 3.31 15.70 -7.23
CA ASN A 156 4.29 16.75 -7.44
C ASN A 156 4.20 17.82 -6.35
N ARG A 157 5.36 18.42 -5.99
CA ARG A 157 5.44 19.49 -5.00
C ARG A 157 4.71 20.77 -5.42
N GLY A 158 4.50 20.99 -6.72
CA GLY A 158 3.79 22.14 -7.25
C GLY A 158 2.36 22.34 -6.74
N VAL A 159 1.72 21.28 -6.23
CA VAL A 159 0.39 21.37 -5.59
C VAL A 159 0.41 22.31 -4.37
N GLU A 160 1.53 22.34 -3.62
CA GLU A 160 1.64 23.11 -2.38
C GLU A 160 1.77 24.61 -2.63
N SER A 161 2.27 25.01 -3.79
CA SER A 161 2.47 26.42 -4.17
C SER A 161 1.23 27.08 -4.78
N ARG A 162 0.16 26.32 -5.05
CA ARG A 162 -1.08 26.84 -5.62
C ARG A 162 -2.03 27.38 -4.54
N ASN A 163 -2.83 28.39 -4.89
CA ASN A 163 -3.89 28.91 -4.01
C ASN A 163 -4.93 27.80 -3.71
N ASN A 164 -5.33 27.04 -4.71
CA ASN A 164 -6.15 25.85 -4.55
C ASN A 164 -5.26 24.61 -4.50
N LYS A 165 -5.12 24.03 -3.30
CA LYS A 165 -4.28 22.86 -3.05
C LYS A 165 -5.00 21.53 -3.37
N ARG A 166 -6.21 21.56 -3.90
CA ARG A 166 -6.93 20.35 -4.31
C ARG A 166 -6.19 19.71 -5.48
N PRO A 167 -5.77 18.44 -5.35
CA PRO A 167 -5.04 17.75 -6.42
C PRO A 167 -5.89 17.49 -7.65
N THR A 168 -5.24 17.51 -8.80
CA THR A 168 -5.80 17.08 -10.09
C THR A 168 -4.95 15.94 -10.66
N SER A 169 -5.43 15.26 -11.70
CA SER A 169 -4.65 14.19 -12.36
C SER A 169 -3.29 14.69 -12.89
N ALA A 170 -3.22 15.94 -13.32
CA ALA A 170 -1.97 16.56 -13.78
C ALA A 170 -0.88 16.69 -12.69
N ASP A 171 -1.25 16.57 -11.42
CA ASP A 171 -0.32 16.62 -10.29
C ASP A 171 0.35 15.27 -9.99
N LEU A 172 -0.10 14.19 -10.62
CA LEU A 172 0.63 12.93 -10.59
C LEU A 172 1.97 13.15 -11.30
N ARG A 173 3.06 12.75 -10.67
CA ARG A 173 4.40 12.87 -11.23
C ARG A 173 4.49 12.03 -12.50
N ASP A 174 4.93 12.63 -13.61
CA ASP A 174 5.01 11.97 -14.93
C ASP A 174 3.66 11.35 -15.40
N SER A 175 2.58 12.10 -15.20
CA SER A 175 1.19 11.71 -15.04
C SER A 175 0.49 11.06 -16.24
N GLY A 176 0.87 11.38 -17.48
CA GLY A 176 0.12 10.90 -18.65
C GLY A 176 -0.04 9.38 -18.70
N ARG A 177 1.03 8.65 -18.36
CA ARG A 177 1.01 7.17 -18.39
C ARG A 177 0.25 6.55 -17.23
N ILE A 178 0.35 7.14 -16.03
CA ILE A 178 -0.40 6.66 -14.86
C ILE A 178 -1.90 6.85 -15.08
N GLU A 179 -2.29 8.01 -15.64
CA GLU A 179 -3.68 8.31 -15.96
C GLU A 179 -4.25 7.38 -17.05
N GLU A 180 -3.49 7.12 -18.12
CA GLU A 180 -3.88 6.20 -19.21
C GLU A 180 -4.13 4.75 -18.73
N ASP A 181 -3.31 4.26 -17.81
CA ASP A 181 -3.38 2.87 -17.36
C ASP A 181 -4.33 2.67 -16.16
N SER A 182 -4.75 3.75 -15.48
CA SER A 182 -5.63 3.67 -14.30
C SER A 182 -7.11 3.61 -14.68
N ASP A 183 -7.90 2.78 -13.99
CA ASP A 183 -9.36 2.78 -14.10
C ASP A 183 -9.99 3.80 -13.17
N VAL A 184 -9.38 4.01 -11.99
CA VAL A 184 -9.82 4.95 -10.96
C VAL A 184 -8.63 5.66 -10.35
N ILE A 185 -8.73 6.96 -10.15
CA ILE A 185 -7.73 7.77 -9.45
C ILE A 185 -8.37 8.39 -8.21
N ILE A 186 -7.85 8.06 -7.04
CA ILE A 186 -8.27 8.62 -5.75
C ILE A 186 -7.21 9.58 -5.25
N THR A 187 -7.57 10.83 -5.01
CA THR A 187 -6.66 11.84 -4.47
C THR A 187 -6.98 12.14 -3.02
N LEU A 188 -5.96 12.05 -2.16
CA LEU A 188 -6.05 12.44 -0.74
C LEU A 188 -5.35 13.80 -0.55
N TYR A 189 -5.96 14.72 0.23
CA TYR A 189 -5.42 16.05 0.51
C TYR A 189 -5.99 16.61 1.83
#